data_0408a952160dfedda481411dddc0e360
#
_entry.id   0408a952160dfedda481411dddc0e360
#
_cell.length_a   1.000
_cell.length_b   1.000
_cell.length_c   1.000
_cell.angle_alpha   90.00
_cell.angle_beta   90.00
_cell.angle_gamma   90.00
#
_symmetry.space_group_name_H-M   'P 1'
#
loop_
_entity.id
_entity.type
_entity.pdbx_description
1 polymer ?
#
loop_
_entity_poly.entity_id
_entity_poly.type
_entity_poly.pdbx_seq_one_letter_code
_entity_poly.pdbx_strand_id
1 'polypeptide(L)'
;IFIVTVPTPIDQFKAPDLTPLLKASEMLGKILKKGDLVIYESTVYPGCTEEDCVPVLEKFSGLKFNVDFYCGYSPERINPGDKINTLTKIKKVTSGSTPEIAEVVDSLYRSIIGAGTHKAPSLKVAEASKAIENAQRDVNISFANELSLIFDKMGIDTTDVLEAAGTKWNFLKYKPGLVGGHCIGVDPYYLAHKAESLGYHPQVILSGRRVNDNMGIFVANKLVKLLIAKNHVISKNSWFGNGHTISTGNPLR
;
A
#
# COMPACT_ATOMS: atom_id res chain seq x y z
N ILE A 1 23.39 13.46 0.97
CA ILE A 1 22.20 12.69 0.62
C ILE A 1 21.42 12.38 1.88
N PHE A 2 20.11 12.58 1.86
CA PHE A 2 19.18 12.25 2.93
C PHE A 2 18.16 11.22 2.41
N ILE A 3 17.77 10.24 3.24
CA ILE A 3 16.75 9.24 2.90
C ILE A 3 15.62 9.35 3.93
N VAL A 4 14.39 9.55 3.44
CA VAL A 4 13.20 9.75 4.27
C VAL A 4 12.35 8.48 4.24
N THR A 5 12.17 7.84 5.40
CA THR A 5 11.48 6.55 5.56
C THR A 5 10.40 6.60 6.64
N VAL A 6 9.77 7.76 6.81
CA VAL A 6 8.72 7.96 7.82
C VAL A 6 7.42 7.26 7.45
N PRO A 7 6.57 6.90 8.43
CA PRO A 7 5.26 6.32 8.15
C PRO A 7 4.33 7.35 7.48
N THR A 8 3.43 6.83 6.65
CA THR A 8 2.38 7.58 5.95
C THR A 8 1.03 6.90 6.21
N PRO A 9 0.40 7.17 7.37
CA PRO A 9 -0.89 6.60 7.72
C PRO A 9 -2.05 7.28 6.99
N ILE A 10 -3.26 6.78 7.20
CA ILE A 10 -4.51 7.47 6.87
C ILE A 10 -5.19 7.94 8.15
N ASP A 11 -5.96 9.00 8.04
CA ASP A 11 -6.78 9.53 9.12
C ASP A 11 -8.09 8.73 9.30
N GLN A 12 -8.95 9.16 10.23
CA GLN A 12 -10.25 8.55 10.49
C GLN A 12 -11.22 8.62 9.30
N PHE A 13 -10.98 9.53 8.34
CA PHE A 13 -11.76 9.70 7.12
C PHE A 13 -11.15 8.94 5.94
N LYS A 14 -10.09 8.15 6.19
CA LYS A 14 -9.33 7.41 5.17
C LYS A 14 -8.60 8.31 4.17
N ALA A 15 -8.35 9.57 4.54
CA ALA A 15 -7.50 10.47 3.79
C ALA A 15 -6.02 10.30 4.21
N PRO A 16 -5.06 10.49 3.28
CA PRO A 16 -3.64 10.44 3.60
C PRO A 16 -3.24 11.44 4.68
N ASP A 17 -2.59 10.96 5.75
CA ASP A 17 -1.95 11.84 6.74
C ASP A 17 -0.46 12.01 6.41
N LEU A 18 -0.14 13.11 5.75
CA LEU A 18 1.22 13.47 5.38
C LEU A 18 1.99 14.18 6.49
N THR A 19 1.40 14.37 7.67
CA THR A 19 2.04 15.10 8.78
C THR A 19 3.45 14.62 9.11
N PRO A 20 3.73 13.31 9.24
CA PRO A 20 5.09 12.85 9.50
C PRO A 20 6.06 13.19 8.35
N LEU A 21 5.60 13.07 7.10
CA LEU A 21 6.39 13.33 5.91
C LEU A 21 6.74 14.81 5.76
N LEU A 22 5.76 15.70 5.97
CA LEU A 22 5.96 17.14 5.92
C LEU A 22 6.84 17.65 7.05
N LYS A 23 6.70 17.08 8.27
CA LYS A 23 7.62 17.39 9.39
C LYS A 23 9.06 16.97 9.10
N ALA A 24 9.26 15.77 8.50
CA ALA A 24 10.59 15.34 8.10
C ALA A 24 11.18 16.28 7.03
N SER A 25 10.37 16.69 6.05
CA SER A 25 10.78 17.65 5.03
C SER A 25 11.09 19.03 5.63
N GLU A 26 10.34 19.51 6.63
CA GLU A 26 10.65 20.73 7.38
C GLU A 26 11.99 20.64 8.11
N MET A 27 12.24 19.52 8.80
CA MET A 27 13.50 19.31 9.52
C MET A 27 14.68 19.30 8.56
N LEU A 28 14.56 18.63 7.42
CA LEU A 28 15.59 18.59 6.38
C LEU A 28 15.80 19.97 5.74
N GLY A 29 14.73 20.70 5.45
CA GLY A 29 14.81 22.04 4.88
C GLY A 29 15.70 22.98 5.70
N LYS A 30 15.69 22.87 7.03
CA LYS A 30 16.52 23.70 7.94
C LYS A 30 18.04 23.43 7.84
N ILE A 31 18.43 22.27 7.31
CA ILE A 31 19.86 21.85 7.22
C ILE A 31 20.32 21.60 5.78
N LEU A 32 19.41 21.70 4.81
CA LEU A 32 19.66 21.43 3.40
C LEU A 32 20.67 22.45 2.84
N LYS A 33 21.58 21.97 1.99
CA LYS A 33 22.63 22.77 1.34
C LYS A 33 22.54 22.59 -0.17
N LYS A 34 23.15 23.51 -0.90
CA LYS A 34 23.30 23.41 -2.35
C LYS A 34 24.02 22.11 -2.75
N GLY A 35 23.45 21.41 -3.72
CA GLY A 35 23.92 20.12 -4.20
C GLY A 35 23.36 18.91 -3.42
N ASP A 36 22.56 19.14 -2.37
CA ASP A 36 21.97 18.03 -1.62
C ASP A 36 20.87 17.31 -2.37
N LEU A 37 20.73 16.02 -2.09
CA LEU A 37 19.72 15.12 -2.63
C LEU A 37 18.88 14.55 -1.49
N VAL A 38 17.56 14.69 -1.58
CA VAL A 38 16.59 14.09 -0.66
C VAL A 38 15.83 12.97 -1.38
N ILE A 39 15.97 11.73 -0.90
CA ILE A 39 15.30 10.56 -1.46
C ILE A 39 14.15 10.16 -0.53
N TYR A 40 12.94 10.10 -1.05
CA TYR A 40 11.77 9.63 -0.33
C TYR A 40 11.52 8.14 -0.63
N GLU A 41 11.30 7.34 0.42
CA GLU A 41 10.93 5.92 0.30
C GLU A 41 9.53 5.64 0.84
N SER A 42 8.96 6.57 1.61
CA SER A 42 7.61 6.45 2.17
C SER A 42 6.56 6.29 1.07
N THR A 43 5.55 5.45 1.29
CA THR A 43 4.45 5.30 0.34
C THR A 43 3.63 6.57 0.26
N VAL A 44 3.44 7.08 -0.93
CA VAL A 44 2.68 8.31 -1.20
C VAL A 44 1.86 8.16 -2.49
N TYR A 45 0.94 9.10 -2.73
CA TYR A 45 0.25 9.20 -4.01
C TYR A 45 1.14 9.86 -5.08
N PRO A 46 0.87 9.61 -6.37
CA PRO A 46 1.63 10.20 -7.47
C PRO A 46 1.62 11.73 -7.43
N GLY A 47 2.80 12.32 -7.40
CA GLY A 47 3.01 13.76 -7.33
C GLY A 47 3.30 14.32 -5.94
N CYS A 48 3.11 13.55 -4.87
CA CYS A 48 3.28 14.00 -3.49
C CYS A 48 4.69 14.57 -3.22
N THR A 49 5.73 13.94 -3.73
CA THR A 49 7.10 14.46 -3.53
C THR A 49 7.24 15.87 -4.09
N GLU A 50 6.78 16.10 -5.32
CA GLU A 50 6.93 17.40 -6.00
C GLU A 50 5.90 18.43 -5.52
N GLU A 51 4.67 18.01 -5.23
CA GLU A 51 3.55 18.93 -4.94
C GLU A 51 3.46 19.28 -3.45
N ASP A 52 3.87 18.38 -2.53
CA ASP A 52 3.74 18.58 -1.09
C ASP A 52 5.09 18.71 -0.38
N CYS A 53 6.06 17.84 -0.68
CA CYS A 53 7.33 17.82 0.05
C CYS A 53 8.28 18.91 -0.43
N VAL A 54 8.43 19.10 -1.74
CA VAL A 54 9.32 20.11 -2.33
C VAL A 54 8.99 21.53 -1.86
N PRO A 55 7.74 22.00 -1.85
CA PRO A 55 7.41 23.33 -1.33
C PRO A 55 7.82 23.55 0.13
N VAL A 56 7.76 22.51 0.96
CA VAL A 56 8.22 22.57 2.35
C VAL A 56 9.75 22.67 2.41
N LEU A 57 10.47 21.85 1.62
CA LEU A 57 11.94 21.94 1.53
C LEU A 57 12.39 23.32 1.08
N GLU A 58 11.78 23.90 0.03
CA GLU A 58 12.09 25.26 -0.47
C GLU A 58 11.82 26.32 0.58
N LYS A 59 10.65 26.25 1.25
CA LYS A 59 10.25 27.19 2.29
C LYS A 59 11.22 27.29 3.43
N PHE A 60 11.72 26.15 3.92
CA PHE A 60 12.57 26.11 5.11
C PHE A 60 14.07 26.21 4.80
N SER A 61 14.50 25.88 3.58
CA SER A 61 15.90 26.01 3.17
C SER A 61 16.20 27.36 2.50
N GLY A 62 15.21 27.98 1.87
CA GLY A 62 15.42 29.12 0.95
C GLY A 62 16.11 28.73 -0.35
N LEU A 63 16.31 27.44 -0.61
CA LEU A 63 16.91 26.90 -1.82
C LEU A 63 15.85 26.58 -2.88
N LYS A 64 16.28 26.48 -4.13
CA LYS A 64 15.39 26.23 -5.28
C LYS A 64 15.53 24.79 -5.77
N PHE A 65 14.41 24.11 -5.90
CA PHE A 65 14.31 22.74 -6.42
C PHE A 65 14.82 22.64 -7.86
N ASN A 66 15.54 21.57 -8.16
CA ASN A 66 16.21 21.29 -9.45
C ASN A 66 17.25 22.34 -9.88
N VAL A 67 17.66 23.24 -8.96
CA VAL A 67 18.73 24.22 -9.16
C VAL A 67 19.76 24.12 -8.04
N ASP A 68 19.29 24.23 -6.79
CA ASP A 68 20.16 24.21 -5.62
C ASP A 68 20.11 22.87 -4.89
N PHE A 69 18.99 22.15 -4.94
CA PHE A 69 18.84 20.81 -4.38
C PHE A 69 17.94 19.95 -5.28
N TYR A 70 17.95 18.65 -5.05
CA TYR A 70 17.28 17.66 -5.88
C TYR A 70 16.51 16.65 -5.05
N CYS A 71 15.54 15.99 -5.67
CA CYS A 71 14.80 14.90 -5.04
C CYS A 71 14.91 13.60 -5.83
N GLY A 72 14.85 12.48 -5.10
CA GLY A 72 14.66 11.15 -5.62
C GLY A 72 13.46 10.49 -4.96
N TYR A 73 12.93 9.45 -5.59
CA TYR A 73 11.92 8.57 -5.00
C TYR A 73 12.26 7.12 -5.30
N SER A 74 12.20 6.29 -4.25
CA SER A 74 12.50 4.87 -4.36
C SER A 74 11.67 4.08 -3.34
N PRO A 75 10.50 3.57 -3.72
CA PRO A 75 9.56 2.97 -2.76
C PRO A 75 10.09 1.70 -2.10
N GLU A 76 9.70 1.49 -0.83
CA GLU A 76 9.91 0.22 -0.18
C GLU A 76 8.88 -0.82 -0.66
N ARG A 77 9.36 -2.01 -1.03
CA ARG A 77 8.57 -3.09 -1.61
C ARG A 77 8.63 -4.41 -0.83
N ILE A 78 9.30 -4.41 0.34
CA ILE A 78 9.42 -5.60 1.19
C ILE A 78 8.08 -5.88 1.86
N ASN A 79 7.72 -7.16 1.94
CA ASN A 79 6.65 -7.61 2.83
C ASN A 79 7.24 -7.90 4.21
N PRO A 80 6.77 -7.24 5.28
CA PRO A 80 7.25 -7.51 6.63
C PRO A 80 7.18 -8.99 6.97
N GLY A 81 8.31 -9.56 7.41
CA GLY A 81 8.42 -10.98 7.77
C GLY A 81 8.71 -11.93 6.61
N ASP A 82 8.77 -11.47 5.37
CA ASP A 82 9.22 -12.30 4.25
C ASP A 82 10.74 -12.52 4.32
N LYS A 83 11.14 -13.77 4.51
CA LYS A 83 12.55 -14.18 4.61
C LYS A 83 13.17 -14.54 3.26
N ILE A 84 12.36 -14.66 2.22
CA ILE A 84 12.79 -15.05 0.88
C ILE A 84 13.02 -13.81 0.03
N ASN A 85 12.03 -12.93 -0.04
CA ASN A 85 12.05 -11.70 -0.83
C ASN A 85 12.55 -10.53 0.03
N THR A 86 13.82 -10.59 0.40
CA THR A 86 14.48 -9.55 1.22
C THR A 86 14.89 -8.35 0.36
N LEU A 87 15.28 -7.24 1.00
CA LEU A 87 15.66 -5.99 0.34
C LEU A 87 16.60 -6.19 -0.86
N THR A 88 17.63 -7.00 -0.68
CA THR A 88 18.65 -7.21 -1.72
C THR A 88 18.21 -8.15 -2.83
N LYS A 89 17.12 -8.91 -2.63
CA LYS A 89 16.62 -9.94 -3.56
C LYS A 89 15.43 -9.50 -4.40
N ILE A 90 14.84 -8.37 -4.11
CA ILE A 90 13.76 -7.80 -4.93
C ILE A 90 14.25 -6.59 -5.71
N LYS A 91 13.80 -6.49 -6.97
CA LYS A 91 14.15 -5.36 -7.82
C LYS A 91 13.61 -4.06 -7.23
N LYS A 92 14.49 -3.07 -7.00
CA LYS A 92 14.11 -1.77 -6.45
C LYS A 92 13.73 -0.81 -7.57
N VAL A 93 12.62 -0.08 -7.42
CA VAL A 93 12.28 1.02 -8.32
C VAL A 93 13.04 2.27 -7.86
N THR A 94 13.62 2.99 -8.80
CA THR A 94 14.39 4.21 -8.55
C THR A 94 13.94 5.33 -9.47
N SER A 95 14.02 6.58 -9.03
CA SER A 95 13.73 7.75 -9.85
C SER A 95 14.40 9.00 -9.30
N GLY A 96 14.58 10.00 -10.14
CA GLY A 96 15.14 11.29 -9.78
C GLY A 96 14.38 12.43 -10.43
N SER A 97 14.55 13.61 -9.86
CA SER A 97 13.88 14.83 -10.32
C SER A 97 14.48 15.40 -11.62
N THR A 98 15.69 14.96 -11.98
CA THR A 98 16.32 15.19 -13.29
C THR A 98 16.94 13.87 -13.79
N PRO A 99 17.26 13.74 -15.09
CA PRO A 99 17.93 12.56 -15.62
C PRO A 99 19.24 12.23 -14.90
N GLU A 100 20.05 13.23 -14.58
CA GLU A 100 21.34 13.09 -13.88
C GLU A 100 21.13 12.58 -12.44
N ILE A 101 20.13 13.11 -11.76
CA ILE A 101 19.77 12.69 -10.40
C ILE A 101 19.17 11.28 -10.41
N ALA A 102 18.43 10.93 -11.43
CA ALA A 102 17.93 9.55 -11.57
C ALA A 102 19.09 8.54 -11.69
N GLU A 103 20.19 8.89 -12.39
CA GLU A 103 21.40 8.06 -12.43
C GLU A 103 22.08 7.95 -11.07
N VAL A 104 22.16 9.05 -10.34
CA VAL A 104 22.76 9.06 -8.98
C VAL A 104 21.96 8.16 -8.04
N VAL A 105 20.63 8.31 -8.02
CA VAL A 105 19.74 7.48 -7.19
C VAL A 105 19.82 6.01 -7.62
N ASP A 106 19.77 5.73 -8.91
CA ASP A 106 19.85 4.36 -9.43
C ASP A 106 21.19 3.70 -9.08
N SER A 107 22.30 4.42 -9.23
CA SER A 107 23.63 3.93 -8.88
C SER A 107 23.76 3.64 -7.40
N LEU A 108 23.20 4.50 -6.52
CA LEU A 108 23.19 4.29 -5.08
C LEU A 108 22.50 2.97 -4.73
N TYR A 109 21.27 2.77 -5.20
CA TYR A 109 20.53 1.52 -4.88
C TYR A 109 21.11 0.29 -5.58
N ARG A 110 21.61 0.42 -6.79
CA ARG A 110 22.27 -0.70 -7.51
C ARG A 110 23.48 -1.23 -6.75
N SER A 111 24.17 -0.39 -5.99
CA SER A 111 25.32 -0.82 -5.19
C SER A 111 24.97 -1.79 -4.05
N ILE A 112 23.70 -1.82 -3.62
CA ILE A 112 23.23 -2.66 -2.49
C ILE A 112 22.15 -3.67 -2.89
N ILE A 113 21.46 -3.49 -4.03
CA ILE A 113 20.37 -4.35 -4.47
C ILE A 113 20.88 -5.37 -5.50
N GLY A 114 21.16 -6.59 -5.06
CA GLY A 114 21.67 -7.67 -5.94
C GLY A 114 20.69 -8.08 -7.04
N ALA A 115 19.37 -7.91 -6.82
CA ALA A 115 18.35 -8.18 -7.85
C ALA A 115 18.26 -7.07 -8.92
N GLY A 116 19.07 -6.02 -8.79
CA GLY A 116 19.09 -4.88 -9.69
C GLY A 116 17.96 -3.87 -9.43
N THR A 117 17.93 -2.84 -10.26
CA THR A 117 17.01 -1.71 -10.16
C THR A 117 16.14 -1.60 -11.41
N HIS A 118 15.04 -0.85 -11.29
CA HIS A 118 14.24 -0.37 -12.41
C HIS A 118 14.16 1.15 -12.30
N LYS A 119 14.84 1.85 -13.20
CA LYS A 119 14.82 3.30 -13.23
C LYS A 119 13.55 3.79 -13.90
N ALA A 120 12.64 4.35 -13.12
CA ALA A 120 11.40 4.93 -13.60
C ALA A 120 11.68 6.31 -14.27
N PRO A 121 10.90 6.71 -15.27
CA PRO A 121 11.13 7.92 -16.04
C PRO A 121 10.86 9.22 -15.25
N SER A 122 10.15 9.15 -14.12
CA SER A 122 9.88 10.30 -13.26
C SER A 122 9.55 9.88 -11.83
N LEU A 123 9.57 10.84 -10.89
CA LEU A 123 9.13 10.64 -9.50
C LEU A 123 7.68 10.13 -9.48
N LYS A 124 6.77 10.79 -10.22
CA LYS A 124 5.34 10.42 -10.30
C LYS A 124 5.11 8.98 -10.77
N VAL A 125 5.89 8.50 -11.72
CA VAL A 125 5.78 7.11 -12.20
C VAL A 125 6.24 6.13 -11.13
N ALA A 126 7.32 6.43 -10.42
CA ALA A 126 7.80 5.58 -9.33
C ALA A 126 6.81 5.54 -8.15
N GLU A 127 6.24 6.69 -7.77
CA GLU A 127 5.17 6.80 -6.76
C GLU A 127 3.93 5.99 -7.18
N ALA A 128 3.48 6.17 -8.43
CA ALA A 128 2.33 5.43 -8.97
C ALA A 128 2.56 3.93 -8.95
N SER A 129 3.76 3.46 -9.30
CA SER A 129 4.08 2.03 -9.34
C SER A 129 3.86 1.36 -7.99
N LYS A 130 4.25 2.03 -6.89
CA LYS A 130 4.04 1.54 -5.53
C LYS A 130 2.55 1.48 -5.16
N ALA A 131 1.82 2.54 -5.46
CA ALA A 131 0.40 2.62 -5.12
C ALA A 131 -0.43 1.52 -5.82
N ILE A 132 -0.14 1.23 -7.10
CA ILE A 132 -0.89 0.22 -7.86
C ILE A 132 -0.55 -1.22 -7.47
N GLU A 133 0.63 -1.53 -6.96
CA GLU A 133 0.99 -2.89 -6.52
C GLU A 133 0.02 -3.40 -5.44
N ASN A 134 -0.29 -2.56 -4.45
CA ASN A 134 -1.20 -2.91 -3.38
C ASN A 134 -2.67 -2.73 -3.78
N ALA A 135 -3.01 -1.69 -4.57
CA ALA A 135 -4.36 -1.50 -5.06
C ALA A 135 -4.83 -2.66 -5.96
N GLN A 136 -3.96 -3.17 -6.84
CA GLN A 136 -4.25 -4.35 -7.66
C GLN A 136 -4.55 -5.58 -6.79
N ARG A 137 -3.73 -5.82 -5.77
CA ARG A 137 -3.93 -6.95 -4.85
C ARG A 137 -5.25 -6.82 -4.10
N ASP A 138 -5.55 -5.64 -3.60
CA ASP A 138 -6.79 -5.34 -2.89
C ASP A 138 -8.04 -5.58 -3.75
N VAL A 139 -8.04 -5.09 -4.99
CA VAL A 139 -9.14 -5.30 -5.95
C VAL A 139 -9.31 -6.78 -6.29
N ASN A 140 -8.22 -7.52 -6.50
CA ASN A 140 -8.32 -8.95 -6.79
C ASN A 140 -8.84 -9.76 -5.60
N ILE A 141 -8.45 -9.40 -4.36
CA ILE A 141 -9.01 -10.02 -3.16
C ILE A 141 -10.49 -9.65 -3.01
N SER A 142 -10.87 -8.40 -3.28
CA SER A 142 -12.27 -7.98 -3.20
C SER A 142 -13.16 -8.74 -4.17
N PHE A 143 -12.66 -9.01 -5.36
CA PHE A 143 -13.38 -9.86 -6.33
C PHE A 143 -13.58 -11.27 -5.78
N ALA A 144 -12.54 -11.92 -5.24
CA ALA A 144 -12.66 -13.24 -4.61
C ALA A 144 -13.61 -13.22 -3.39
N ASN A 145 -13.57 -12.15 -2.59
CA ASN A 145 -14.49 -11.94 -1.48
C ASN A 145 -15.94 -11.83 -1.95
N GLU A 146 -16.20 -11.02 -2.98
CA GLU A 146 -17.56 -10.87 -3.54
C GLU A 146 -18.08 -12.19 -4.09
N LEU A 147 -17.24 -12.98 -4.77
CA LEU A 147 -17.61 -14.33 -5.20
C LEU A 147 -18.03 -15.21 -4.02
N SER A 148 -17.32 -15.15 -2.89
CA SER A 148 -17.71 -15.92 -1.71
C SER A 148 -19.06 -15.50 -1.12
N LEU A 149 -19.40 -14.21 -1.18
CA LEU A 149 -20.71 -13.70 -0.76
C LEU A 149 -21.84 -14.19 -1.69
N ILE A 150 -21.58 -14.24 -3.00
CA ILE A 150 -22.52 -14.72 -4.01
C ILE A 150 -22.76 -16.23 -3.82
N PHE A 151 -21.67 -17.01 -3.74
CA PHE A 151 -21.76 -18.47 -3.65
C PHE A 151 -22.33 -18.94 -2.31
N ASP A 152 -22.09 -18.21 -1.22
CA ASP A 152 -22.78 -18.46 0.05
C ASP A 152 -24.31 -18.36 -0.08
N LYS A 153 -24.82 -17.38 -0.83
CA LYS A 153 -26.26 -17.26 -1.11
C LYS A 153 -26.80 -18.34 -2.04
N MET A 154 -25.94 -18.88 -2.91
CA MET A 154 -26.29 -19.94 -3.83
C MET A 154 -26.18 -21.34 -3.22
N GLY A 155 -25.56 -21.46 -2.02
CA GLY A 155 -25.28 -22.76 -1.40
C GLY A 155 -24.18 -23.54 -2.13
N ILE A 156 -23.26 -22.86 -2.80
CA ILE A 156 -22.14 -23.45 -3.56
C ILE A 156 -20.86 -23.24 -2.76
N ASP A 157 -20.00 -24.26 -2.70
CA ASP A 157 -18.68 -24.09 -2.08
C ASP A 157 -17.76 -23.22 -2.95
N THR A 158 -17.29 -22.13 -2.38
CA THR A 158 -16.41 -21.17 -3.07
C THR A 158 -15.06 -21.80 -3.44
N THR A 159 -14.56 -22.72 -2.61
CA THR A 159 -13.26 -23.39 -2.87
C THR A 159 -13.35 -24.26 -4.11
N ASP A 160 -14.40 -25.06 -4.24
CA ASP A 160 -14.61 -25.93 -5.38
C ASP A 160 -14.69 -25.12 -6.69
N VAL A 161 -15.40 -23.98 -6.65
CA VAL A 161 -15.49 -23.09 -7.83
C VAL A 161 -14.14 -22.50 -8.20
N LEU A 162 -13.39 -22.01 -7.20
CA LEU A 162 -12.07 -21.41 -7.46
C LEU A 162 -11.04 -22.45 -7.90
N GLU A 163 -11.11 -23.69 -7.42
CA GLU A 163 -10.27 -24.80 -7.88
C GLU A 163 -10.60 -25.16 -9.34
N ALA A 164 -11.87 -25.29 -9.67
CA ALA A 164 -12.29 -25.54 -11.05
C ALA A 164 -11.86 -24.42 -12.01
N ALA A 165 -12.10 -23.16 -11.65
CA ALA A 165 -11.69 -22.01 -12.44
C ALA A 165 -10.17 -21.91 -12.55
N GLY A 166 -9.44 -22.27 -11.48
CA GLY A 166 -7.99 -22.27 -11.39
C GLY A 166 -7.26 -23.30 -12.26
N THR A 167 -8.02 -24.20 -12.91
CA THR A 167 -7.47 -25.11 -13.94
C THR A 167 -7.12 -24.37 -15.24
N LYS A 168 -7.70 -23.20 -15.47
CA LYS A 168 -7.40 -22.38 -16.64
C LYS A 168 -6.06 -21.68 -16.43
N TRP A 169 -5.17 -21.77 -17.39
CA TRP A 169 -3.77 -21.30 -17.32
C TRP A 169 -3.60 -19.80 -16.99
N ASN A 170 -4.56 -18.95 -17.37
CA ASN A 170 -4.50 -17.50 -17.14
C ASN A 170 -5.43 -17.02 -16.01
N PHE A 171 -5.99 -17.92 -15.20
CA PHE A 171 -6.80 -17.56 -14.05
C PHE A 171 -5.91 -17.12 -12.88
N LEU A 172 -6.15 -15.94 -12.33
CA LEU A 172 -5.43 -15.43 -11.18
C LEU A 172 -5.97 -16.06 -9.89
N LYS A 173 -5.14 -16.84 -9.22
CA LYS A 173 -5.52 -17.67 -8.06
C LYS A 173 -5.59 -16.87 -6.75
N TYR A 174 -6.44 -15.86 -6.69
CA TYR A 174 -6.79 -15.19 -5.44
C TYR A 174 -7.85 -15.98 -4.68
N LYS A 175 -7.81 -15.86 -3.35
CA LYS A 175 -8.77 -16.52 -2.45
C LYS A 175 -9.47 -15.47 -1.60
N PRO A 176 -10.70 -15.73 -1.12
CA PRO A 176 -11.37 -14.89 -0.14
C PRO A 176 -10.54 -14.78 1.14
N GLY A 177 -10.55 -13.60 1.75
CA GLY A 177 -9.82 -13.36 2.99
C GLY A 177 -10.04 -11.97 3.55
N LEU A 178 -9.69 -11.79 4.82
CA LEU A 178 -9.70 -10.48 5.45
C LEU A 178 -8.49 -9.67 4.97
N VAL A 179 -8.75 -8.44 4.54
CA VAL A 179 -7.71 -7.50 4.16
C VAL A 179 -7.46 -6.53 5.30
N GLY A 180 -6.24 -6.52 5.80
CA GLY A 180 -5.82 -5.66 6.90
C GLY A 180 -4.34 -5.29 6.81
N GLY A 181 -3.85 -4.58 7.82
CA GLY A 181 -2.47 -4.10 7.89
C GLY A 181 -2.26 -2.76 7.21
N HIS A 182 -1.03 -2.24 7.35
CA HIS A 182 -0.68 -0.87 6.92
C HIS A 182 -0.59 -0.68 5.40
N CYS A 183 -0.37 -1.74 4.61
CA CYS A 183 -0.09 -1.56 3.19
C CYS A 183 -1.35 -1.78 2.33
N ILE A 184 -1.91 -3.01 2.34
CA ILE A 184 -3.02 -3.36 1.42
C ILE A 184 -4.30 -2.59 1.75
N GLY A 185 -4.55 -2.33 3.04
CA GLY A 185 -5.73 -1.59 3.51
C GLY A 185 -5.60 -0.06 3.39
N VAL A 186 -4.42 0.48 3.12
CA VAL A 186 -4.11 1.91 3.18
C VAL A 186 -3.74 2.48 1.80
N ASP A 187 -2.83 1.85 1.08
CA ASP A 187 -2.31 2.37 -0.20
C ASP A 187 -3.40 2.65 -1.26
N PRO A 188 -4.49 1.86 -1.38
CA PRO A 188 -5.58 2.18 -2.30
C PRO A 188 -6.24 3.53 -2.02
N TYR A 189 -6.31 3.95 -0.75
CA TYR A 189 -6.86 5.25 -0.39
C TYR A 189 -5.98 6.43 -0.82
N TYR A 190 -4.66 6.25 -0.83
CA TYR A 190 -3.74 7.24 -1.39
C TYR A 190 -4.03 7.53 -2.86
N LEU A 191 -4.20 6.46 -3.65
CA LEU A 191 -4.53 6.60 -5.07
C LEU A 191 -5.95 7.16 -5.28
N ALA A 192 -6.92 6.74 -4.45
CA ALA A 192 -8.28 7.25 -4.50
C ALA A 192 -8.34 8.74 -4.16
N HIS A 193 -7.66 9.17 -3.10
CA HIS A 193 -7.57 10.58 -2.71
C HIS A 193 -7.01 11.46 -3.85
N LYS A 194 -5.92 11.01 -4.50
CA LYS A 194 -5.35 11.74 -5.62
C LYS A 194 -6.30 11.80 -6.82
N ALA A 195 -6.97 10.69 -7.13
CA ALA A 195 -7.96 10.67 -8.21
C ALA A 195 -9.11 11.64 -7.96
N GLU A 196 -9.64 11.67 -6.74
CA GLU A 196 -10.73 12.57 -6.35
C GLU A 196 -10.30 14.03 -6.36
N SER A 197 -9.07 14.35 -5.96
CA SER A 197 -8.52 15.72 -6.05
C SER A 197 -8.41 16.21 -7.50
N LEU A 198 -8.33 15.29 -8.47
CA LEU A 198 -8.34 15.57 -9.91
C LEU A 198 -9.75 15.52 -10.52
N GLY A 199 -10.81 15.36 -9.71
CA GLY A 199 -12.19 15.28 -10.16
C GLY A 199 -12.63 13.92 -10.71
N TYR A 200 -11.83 12.86 -10.50
CA TYR A 200 -12.16 11.50 -10.91
C TYR A 200 -12.54 10.62 -9.71
N HIS A 201 -13.76 10.08 -9.71
CA HIS A 201 -14.20 9.14 -8.68
C HIS A 201 -13.74 7.71 -9.03
N PRO A 202 -12.81 7.09 -8.29
CA PRO A 202 -12.22 5.80 -8.64
C PRO A 202 -13.13 4.62 -8.22
N GLN A 203 -14.16 4.36 -9.00
CA GLN A 203 -15.23 3.40 -8.69
C GLN A 203 -14.72 2.01 -8.38
N VAL A 204 -13.82 1.45 -9.19
CA VAL A 204 -13.29 0.08 -9.02
C VAL A 204 -12.54 -0.05 -7.69
N ILE A 205 -11.65 0.89 -7.38
CA ILE A 205 -10.83 0.88 -6.17
C ILE A 205 -11.72 1.00 -4.93
N LEU A 206 -12.63 1.99 -4.92
CA LEU A 206 -13.49 2.25 -3.77
C LEU A 206 -14.54 1.15 -3.57
N SER A 207 -15.08 0.57 -4.64
CA SER A 207 -15.98 -0.60 -4.54
C SER A 207 -15.26 -1.81 -3.97
N GLY A 208 -14.02 -2.08 -4.41
CA GLY A 208 -13.18 -3.14 -3.85
C GLY A 208 -12.93 -2.94 -2.35
N ARG A 209 -12.57 -1.73 -1.95
CA ARG A 209 -12.38 -1.39 -0.53
C ARG A 209 -13.65 -1.63 0.29
N ARG A 210 -14.80 -1.22 -0.21
CA ARG A 210 -16.09 -1.45 0.48
C ARG A 210 -16.39 -2.93 0.68
N VAL A 211 -16.12 -3.78 -0.30
CA VAL A 211 -16.27 -5.23 -0.17
C VAL A 211 -15.35 -5.77 0.90
N ASN A 212 -14.06 -5.45 0.83
CA ASN A 212 -13.04 -5.93 1.76
C ASN A 212 -13.29 -5.46 3.20
N ASP A 213 -13.67 -4.20 3.41
CA ASP A 213 -13.98 -3.64 4.74
C ASP A 213 -15.16 -4.35 5.40
N ASN A 214 -16.14 -4.83 4.61
CA ASN A 214 -17.33 -5.52 5.12
C ASN A 214 -17.13 -7.03 5.38
N MET A 215 -16.03 -7.62 4.92
CA MET A 215 -15.79 -9.06 5.09
C MET A 215 -15.69 -9.48 6.55
N GLY A 216 -15.10 -8.66 7.42
CA GLY A 216 -15.04 -8.96 8.86
C GLY A 216 -16.41 -9.12 9.49
N ILE A 217 -17.33 -8.24 9.13
CA ILE A 217 -18.73 -8.29 9.60
C ILE A 217 -19.43 -9.53 9.02
N PHE A 218 -19.22 -9.86 7.76
CA PHE A 218 -19.77 -11.05 7.14
C PHE A 218 -19.31 -12.33 7.86
N VAL A 219 -18.01 -12.47 8.10
CA VAL A 219 -17.43 -13.64 8.80
C VAL A 219 -18.00 -13.77 10.21
N ALA A 220 -18.08 -12.68 10.96
CA ALA A 220 -18.65 -12.67 12.32
C ALA A 220 -20.11 -13.09 12.29
N ASN A 221 -20.92 -12.53 11.40
CA ASN A 221 -22.34 -12.89 11.26
C ASN A 221 -22.52 -14.35 10.82
N LYS A 222 -21.70 -14.86 9.93
CA LYS A 222 -21.73 -16.26 9.48
C LYS A 222 -21.42 -17.20 10.64
N LEU A 223 -20.39 -16.88 11.43
CA LEU A 223 -20.02 -17.65 12.61
C LEU A 223 -21.17 -17.71 13.62
N VAL A 224 -21.78 -16.56 13.96
CA VAL A 224 -22.93 -16.48 14.86
C VAL A 224 -24.09 -17.37 14.37
N LYS A 225 -24.43 -17.28 13.08
CA LYS A 225 -25.48 -18.12 12.49
C LYS A 225 -25.18 -19.61 12.59
N LEU A 226 -23.93 -20.02 12.33
CA LEU A 226 -23.52 -21.43 12.43
C LEU A 226 -23.58 -21.96 13.86
N LEU A 227 -23.25 -21.13 14.84
CA LEU A 227 -23.34 -21.52 16.25
C LEU A 227 -24.78 -21.69 16.71
N ILE A 228 -25.65 -20.74 16.36
CA ILE A 228 -27.09 -20.84 16.63
C ILE A 228 -27.65 -22.11 15.99
N ALA A 229 -27.34 -22.39 14.74
CA ALA A 229 -27.79 -23.59 14.04
C ALA A 229 -27.32 -24.91 14.70
N LYS A 230 -26.20 -24.86 15.44
CA LYS A 230 -25.68 -25.98 16.22
C LYS A 230 -26.11 -25.97 17.69
N ASN A 231 -27.11 -25.15 18.05
CA ASN A 231 -27.62 -24.99 19.41
C ASN A 231 -26.56 -24.55 20.45
N HIS A 232 -25.51 -23.82 20.01
CA HIS A 232 -24.59 -23.21 20.94
C HIS A 232 -25.17 -21.91 21.51
N VAL A 233 -25.12 -21.77 22.84
CA VAL A 233 -25.53 -20.53 23.50
C VAL A 233 -24.44 -19.49 23.33
N ILE A 234 -24.80 -18.36 22.70
CA ILE A 234 -23.89 -17.23 22.54
C ILE A 234 -24.01 -16.35 23.80
N SER A 235 -23.06 -16.43 24.70
CA SER A 235 -22.99 -15.55 25.86
C SER A 235 -21.78 -14.61 25.76
N LYS A 236 -21.86 -13.43 26.39
CA LYS A 236 -20.79 -12.42 26.40
C LYS A 236 -19.43 -12.97 26.89
N ASN A 237 -19.45 -14.01 27.72
CA ASN A 237 -18.26 -14.59 28.34
C ASN A 237 -17.65 -15.79 27.59
N SER A 238 -18.36 -16.37 26.62
CA SER A 238 -17.89 -17.57 25.93
C SER A 238 -16.97 -17.29 24.71
N TRP A 239 -16.88 -16.04 24.27
CA TRP A 239 -16.18 -15.68 23.02
C TRP A 239 -14.90 -14.85 23.20
N PHE A 240 -14.74 -14.19 24.34
CA PHE A 240 -13.59 -13.36 24.65
C PHE A 240 -12.70 -13.89 25.79
N GLY A 241 -12.97 -15.12 26.25
CA GLY A 241 -12.12 -15.78 27.20
C GLY A 241 -10.87 -16.34 26.52
N ASN A 242 -9.85 -15.57 26.49
CA ASN A 242 -8.42 -15.82 26.27
C ASN A 242 -7.77 -14.94 25.21
N GLY A 243 -8.02 -13.63 25.27
CA GLY A 243 -7.07 -12.65 24.71
C GLY A 243 -6.56 -12.80 23.27
N HIS A 244 -7.20 -13.63 22.47
CA HIS A 244 -6.89 -13.73 21.06
C HIS A 244 -7.74 -12.71 20.30
N THR A 245 -7.26 -11.48 20.27
CA THR A 245 -7.56 -10.61 19.13
C THR A 245 -7.43 -11.47 17.88
N ILE A 246 -8.44 -11.45 17.01
CA ILE A 246 -8.26 -11.92 15.63
C ILE A 246 -7.17 -11.01 15.07
N SER A 247 -5.94 -11.45 15.19
CA SER A 247 -4.83 -10.85 14.48
C SER A 247 -5.22 -10.96 13.01
N THR A 248 -5.39 -9.82 12.36
CA THR A 248 -5.54 -9.72 10.91
C THR A 248 -4.22 -10.15 10.29
N GLY A 249 -3.86 -11.41 10.51
CA GLY A 249 -2.69 -12.04 9.93
C GLY A 249 -2.84 -11.98 8.42
N ASN A 250 -1.83 -11.48 7.79
CA ASN A 250 -1.68 -11.41 6.34
C ASN A 250 -2.09 -12.77 5.71
N PRO A 251 -3.15 -12.85 4.87
CA PRO A 251 -3.60 -14.11 4.27
C PRO A 251 -2.63 -14.69 3.22
N LEU A 252 -1.43 -14.14 3.11
CA LEU A 252 -0.37 -14.57 2.19
C LEU A 252 0.83 -15.17 2.95
N ARG A 253 0.57 -16.04 3.93
CA ARG A 253 1.56 -17.03 4.35
C ARG A 253 1.20 -18.40 3.82
#